data_bdbed4160d68fcc957cc5131044ccc4a
#
_entry.id   bdbed4160d68fcc957cc5131044ccc4a
#
_cell.length_a   1.000
_cell.length_b   1.000
_cell.length_c   1.000
_cell.angle_alpha   90.00
_cell.angle_beta   90.00
_cell.angle_gamma   90.00
#
_symmetry.space_group_name_H-M   'P 1'
#
loop_
_entity.id
_entity.type
_entity.pdbx_description
1 polymer ?
#
loop_
_entity_poly.entity_id
_entity_poly.type
_entity_poly.pdbx_seq_one_letter_code
_entity_poly.pdbx_strand_id
1 'polypeptide(L)'
;QYLSGKKRIPVPETRRPGNGKSLKVIGAAENNLRHIDVEFPLGTFTVVTGVSGSGKSSLVNEILFKKLGVELNRMKVHPGRCDRIEGIEYLDKVVDIDQSPIGRTPRSNPATYTGLFNDIRDLFASTQEAKSRGYGPGRFSFNVRGGRCEACSGDGVLKIEMHFLPDIFVPCEVCKGKRYNRETLEV
;
A
#
# COMPACT_ATOMS: atom_id res chain seq x y z
N GLN A 1 -17.71 12.24 18.30
CA GLN A 1 -17.06 13.17 19.23
C GLN A 1 -16.60 14.46 18.51
N TYR A 2 -16.03 14.37 17.29
CA TYR A 2 -15.64 15.54 16.49
C TYR A 2 -16.85 16.30 15.96
N LEU A 3 -17.86 15.61 15.42
CA LEU A 3 -19.10 16.23 14.95
C LEU A 3 -19.88 16.95 16.07
N SER A 4 -19.80 16.46 17.29
CA SER A 4 -20.46 17.07 18.44
C SER A 4 -19.65 18.20 19.09
N GLY A 5 -18.47 18.52 18.58
CA GLY A 5 -17.57 19.54 19.12
C GLY A 5 -16.85 19.16 20.43
N LYS A 6 -17.09 17.94 20.99
CA LYS A 6 -16.42 17.47 22.21
C LYS A 6 -14.92 17.26 22.03
N LYS A 7 -14.49 16.95 20.80
CA LYS A 7 -13.08 16.89 20.40
C LYS A 7 -12.87 17.74 19.16
N ARG A 8 -11.73 18.44 19.13
CA ARG A 8 -11.29 19.21 17.95
C ARG A 8 -9.80 19.04 17.76
N ILE A 9 -9.34 19.15 16.52
CA ILE A 9 -7.94 19.27 16.18
C ILE A 9 -7.65 20.78 16.13
N PRO A 10 -6.86 21.34 17.05
CA PRO A 10 -6.57 22.76 17.05
C PRO A 10 -5.73 23.13 15.81
N VAL A 11 -6.06 24.26 15.21
CA VAL A 11 -5.18 24.86 14.18
C VAL A 11 -4.05 25.57 14.93
N PRO A 12 -2.77 25.26 14.68
CA PRO A 12 -1.66 25.92 15.34
C PRO A 12 -1.60 27.41 14.96
N GLU A 13 -1.36 28.28 15.92
CA GLU A 13 -1.22 29.73 15.70
C GLU A 13 0.01 30.05 14.84
N THR A 14 1.10 29.32 15.07
CA THR A 14 2.34 29.40 14.30
C THR A 14 2.55 28.16 13.46
N ARG A 15 2.76 28.31 12.15
CA ARG A 15 3.07 27.22 11.24
C ARG A 15 4.57 27.11 11.04
N ARG A 16 5.07 25.89 10.87
CA ARG A 16 6.47 25.67 10.52
C ARG A 16 6.76 26.30 9.15
N PRO A 17 7.79 27.16 9.04
CA PRO A 17 8.25 27.63 7.75
C PRO A 17 8.82 26.43 6.97
N GLY A 18 8.67 26.41 5.68
CA GLY A 18 9.39 25.49 4.80
C GLY A 18 10.91 25.77 4.85
N ASN A 19 11.67 25.05 4.06
CA ASN A 19 13.12 25.24 3.94
C ASN A 19 13.53 26.33 2.92
N GLY A 20 12.57 27.10 2.41
CA GLY A 20 12.79 28.14 1.38
C GLY A 20 13.03 27.62 -0.04
N LYS A 21 13.00 26.30 -0.24
CA LYS A 21 13.16 25.63 -1.53
C LYS A 21 11.79 25.19 -2.05
N SER A 22 11.68 25.08 -3.36
CA SER A 22 10.46 24.60 -4.00
C SER A 22 10.75 23.72 -5.20
N LEU A 23 9.80 22.87 -5.52
CA LEU A 23 9.75 22.09 -6.73
C LEU A 23 8.71 22.73 -7.64
N LYS A 24 9.07 23.04 -8.89
CA LYS A 24 8.17 23.72 -9.83
C LYS A 24 7.91 22.87 -11.06
N VAL A 25 6.66 22.61 -11.34
CA VAL A 25 6.21 22.01 -12.60
C VAL A 25 5.84 23.15 -13.54
N ILE A 26 6.53 23.27 -14.65
CA ILE A 26 6.33 24.31 -15.64
C ILE A 26 5.61 23.73 -16.86
N GLY A 27 4.56 24.42 -17.31
CA GLY A 27 3.84 24.06 -18.52
C GLY A 27 3.10 22.73 -18.44
N ALA A 28 2.52 22.39 -17.31
CA ALA A 28 1.77 21.14 -17.15
C ALA A 28 0.57 21.07 -18.11
N ALA A 29 0.57 20.12 -19.06
CA ALA A 29 -0.36 20.04 -20.16
C ALA A 29 -0.93 18.62 -20.39
N GLU A 30 -0.91 17.75 -19.40
CA GLU A 30 -1.46 16.40 -19.51
C GLU A 30 -2.97 16.39 -19.27
N ASN A 31 -3.68 15.62 -20.08
CA ASN A 31 -5.15 15.48 -20.06
C ASN A 31 -5.87 16.85 -20.15
N ASN A 32 -6.53 17.28 -19.08
CA ASN A 32 -7.28 18.53 -19.01
C ASN A 32 -6.48 19.73 -18.48
N LEU A 33 -5.20 19.56 -18.20
CA LEU A 33 -4.32 20.66 -17.78
C LEU A 33 -4.01 21.59 -18.96
N ARG A 34 -4.14 22.90 -18.73
CA ARG A 34 -4.03 23.94 -19.75
C ARG A 34 -2.71 24.69 -19.68
N HIS A 35 -1.58 23.96 -19.73
CA HIS A 35 -0.25 24.52 -19.69
C HIS A 35 -0.03 25.41 -18.47
N ILE A 36 -0.27 24.87 -17.30
CA ILE A 36 -0.19 25.60 -16.02
C ILE A 36 1.15 25.40 -15.35
N ASP A 37 1.59 26.40 -14.60
CA ASP A 37 2.75 26.34 -13.72
C ASP A 37 2.28 26.11 -12.29
N VAL A 38 2.93 25.17 -11.60
CA VAL A 38 2.57 24.82 -10.22
C VAL A 38 3.82 24.70 -9.37
N GLU A 39 3.81 25.34 -8.21
CA GLU A 39 4.90 25.31 -7.25
C GLU A 39 4.53 24.50 -6.00
N PHE A 40 5.44 23.60 -5.59
CA PHE A 40 5.33 22.80 -4.39
C PHE A 40 6.45 23.18 -3.43
N PRO A 41 6.15 23.87 -2.32
CA PRO A 41 7.16 24.22 -1.32
C PRO A 41 7.71 22.97 -0.64
N LEU A 42 9.04 22.90 -0.49
CA LEU A 42 9.71 21.77 0.14
C LEU A 42 9.84 21.94 1.66
N GLY A 43 9.96 20.83 2.38
CA GLY A 43 9.97 20.83 3.84
C GLY A 43 8.61 21.11 4.47
N THR A 44 7.52 21.00 3.69
CA THR A 44 6.14 21.23 4.13
C THR A 44 5.25 20.05 3.82
N PHE A 45 4.06 20.02 4.42
CA PHE A 45 2.97 19.13 4.04
C PHE A 45 2.05 19.86 3.06
N THR A 46 2.13 19.50 1.79
CA THR A 46 1.34 20.11 0.70
C THR A 46 0.16 19.20 0.36
N VAL A 47 -1.04 19.77 0.28
CA VAL A 47 -2.28 19.06 -0.08
C VAL A 47 -2.84 19.63 -1.37
N VAL A 48 -3.09 18.74 -2.34
CA VAL A 48 -3.75 19.08 -3.61
C VAL A 48 -5.21 18.67 -3.52
N THR A 49 -6.11 19.65 -3.55
CA THR A 49 -7.56 19.45 -3.42
C THR A 49 -8.31 19.94 -4.64
N GLY A 50 -9.57 19.56 -4.77
CA GLY A 50 -10.44 19.99 -5.86
C GLY A 50 -11.50 18.94 -6.18
N VAL A 51 -12.48 19.31 -7.00
CA VAL A 51 -13.55 18.42 -7.46
C VAL A 51 -12.99 17.25 -8.30
N SER A 52 -13.79 16.18 -8.44
CA SER A 52 -13.43 15.08 -9.34
C SER A 52 -13.25 15.58 -10.76
N GLY A 53 -12.24 15.10 -11.48
CA GLY A 53 -11.92 15.52 -12.83
C GLY A 53 -11.18 16.87 -12.97
N SER A 54 -10.83 17.55 -11.87
CA SER A 54 -10.12 18.84 -11.94
C SER A 54 -8.65 18.78 -12.38
N GLY A 55 -8.10 17.58 -12.59
CA GLY A 55 -6.72 17.39 -13.05
C GLY A 55 -5.70 17.08 -11.95
N LYS A 56 -6.13 16.88 -10.69
CA LYS A 56 -5.22 16.54 -9.57
C LYS A 56 -4.33 15.34 -9.86
N SER A 57 -4.92 14.23 -10.29
CA SER A 57 -4.17 13.01 -10.62
C SER A 57 -3.29 13.18 -11.85
N SER A 58 -3.71 13.98 -12.84
CA SER A 58 -2.89 14.33 -13.99
C SER A 58 -1.65 15.12 -13.59
N LEU A 59 -1.79 16.08 -12.67
CA LEU A 59 -0.67 16.86 -12.17
C LEU A 59 0.25 16.03 -11.27
N VAL A 60 -0.32 15.36 -10.25
CA VAL A 60 0.47 14.71 -9.19
C VAL A 60 1.00 13.35 -9.65
N ASN A 61 0.12 12.47 -10.17
CA ASN A 61 0.53 11.10 -10.49
C ASN A 61 1.16 11.00 -11.89
N GLU A 62 0.51 11.61 -12.91
CA GLU A 62 0.98 11.43 -14.28
C GLU A 62 2.22 12.30 -14.59
N ILE A 63 2.25 13.54 -14.12
CA ILE A 63 3.40 14.44 -14.38
C ILE A 63 4.42 14.34 -13.25
N LEU A 64 4.08 14.84 -12.06
CA LEU A 64 5.04 15.05 -10.97
C LEU A 64 5.69 13.72 -10.54
N PHE A 65 4.90 12.74 -10.11
CA PHE A 65 5.41 11.46 -9.61
C PHE A 65 6.21 10.71 -10.68
N LYS A 66 5.65 10.56 -11.91
CA LYS A 66 6.34 9.82 -12.97
C LYS A 66 7.62 10.51 -13.41
N LYS A 67 7.63 11.85 -13.52
CA LYS A 67 8.83 12.60 -13.91
C LYS A 67 9.94 12.47 -12.86
N LEU A 68 9.61 12.68 -11.59
CA LEU A 68 10.55 12.45 -10.48
C LEU A 68 10.98 10.99 -10.39
N GLY A 69 10.08 10.05 -10.63
CA GLY A 69 10.39 8.62 -10.63
C GLY A 69 11.41 8.23 -11.71
N VAL A 70 11.31 8.82 -12.90
CA VAL A 70 12.30 8.62 -13.97
C VAL A 70 13.66 9.22 -13.57
N GLU A 71 13.68 10.46 -13.09
CA GLU A 71 14.92 11.18 -12.79
C GLU A 71 15.64 10.63 -11.53
N LEU A 72 14.92 10.39 -10.45
CA LEU A 72 15.49 10.03 -9.15
C LEU A 72 15.54 8.51 -8.93
N ASN A 73 14.48 7.79 -9.29
CA ASN A 73 14.34 6.36 -9.01
C ASN A 73 14.65 5.47 -10.24
N ARG A 74 15.02 6.05 -11.39
CA ARG A 74 15.28 5.34 -12.66
C ARG A 74 14.11 4.46 -13.12
N MET A 75 12.89 4.90 -12.88
CA MET A 75 11.69 4.20 -13.30
C MET A 75 11.56 4.20 -14.83
N LYS A 76 11.10 3.08 -15.39
CA LYS A 76 10.84 2.94 -16.83
C LYS A 76 9.37 3.22 -17.13
N VAL A 77 8.95 4.47 -16.98
CA VAL A 77 7.58 4.93 -17.22
C VAL A 77 7.61 6.18 -18.10
N HIS A 78 6.51 6.45 -18.79
CA HIS A 78 6.34 7.66 -19.58
C HIS A 78 5.65 8.74 -18.71
N PRO A 79 6.33 9.85 -18.39
CA PRO A 79 5.72 10.98 -17.70
C PRO A 79 4.68 11.68 -18.56
N GLY A 80 3.69 12.28 -17.92
CA GLY A 80 2.75 13.17 -18.57
C GLY A 80 3.44 14.45 -19.10
N ARG A 81 2.76 15.16 -19.99
CA ARG A 81 3.29 16.32 -20.70
C ARG A 81 3.46 17.53 -19.78
N CYS A 82 4.67 18.02 -19.70
CA CYS A 82 5.05 19.32 -19.14
C CYS A 82 6.33 19.80 -19.84
N ASP A 83 6.62 21.08 -19.76
CA ASP A 83 7.84 21.61 -20.35
C ASP A 83 9.07 21.15 -19.57
N ARG A 84 9.07 21.38 -18.26
CA ARG A 84 10.16 20.96 -17.36
C ARG A 84 9.73 20.92 -15.90
N ILE A 85 10.56 20.34 -15.07
CA ILE A 85 10.46 20.42 -13.60
C ILE A 85 11.77 21.03 -13.09
N GLU A 86 11.63 22.02 -12.21
CA GLU A 86 12.75 22.71 -11.55
C GLU A 86 12.79 22.32 -10.07
N GLY A 87 13.98 22.30 -9.46
CA GLY A 87 14.17 21.99 -8.04
C GLY A 87 14.33 20.50 -7.74
N ILE A 88 14.50 19.64 -8.76
CA ILE A 88 14.70 18.19 -8.59
C ILE A 88 16.00 17.92 -7.81
N GLU A 89 17.00 18.77 -7.95
CA GLU A 89 18.30 18.68 -7.25
C GLU A 89 18.19 18.78 -5.73
N TYR A 90 17.05 19.17 -5.21
CA TYR A 90 16.77 19.22 -3.76
C TYR A 90 16.20 17.93 -3.20
N LEU A 91 16.00 16.91 -4.04
CA LEU A 91 15.35 15.65 -3.69
C LEU A 91 16.28 14.47 -3.94
N ASP A 92 16.25 13.50 -3.03
CA ASP A 92 17.05 12.26 -3.16
C ASP A 92 16.26 11.15 -3.84
N LYS A 93 14.98 11.06 -3.56
CA LYS A 93 14.08 10.02 -4.08
C LYS A 93 12.63 10.46 -4.02
N VAL A 94 11.77 9.77 -4.77
CA VAL A 94 10.33 9.87 -4.65
C VAL A 94 9.76 8.54 -4.15
N VAL A 95 8.78 8.61 -3.25
CA VAL A 95 8.06 7.45 -2.73
C VAL A 95 6.58 7.67 -3.00
N ASP A 96 5.95 6.69 -3.65
CA ASP A 96 4.51 6.65 -3.85
C ASP A 96 3.86 5.80 -2.78
N ILE A 97 2.81 6.33 -2.18
CA ILE A 97 1.98 5.61 -1.21
C ILE A 97 0.55 5.71 -1.71
N ASP A 98 0.04 4.61 -2.22
CA ASP A 98 -1.32 4.53 -2.71
C ASP A 98 -2.22 3.68 -1.79
N GLN A 99 -3.49 3.58 -2.15
CA GLN A 99 -4.47 2.75 -1.44
C GLN A 99 -4.67 1.37 -2.08
N SER A 100 -3.77 0.97 -2.98
CA SER A 100 -3.85 -0.34 -3.63
C SER A 100 -3.72 -1.45 -2.60
N PRO A 101 -4.48 -2.54 -2.76
CA PRO A 101 -4.32 -3.71 -1.89
C PRO A 101 -2.90 -4.27 -1.96
N ILE A 102 -2.37 -4.72 -0.83
CA ILE A 102 -1.09 -5.42 -0.76
C ILE A 102 -1.24 -6.78 -1.45
N GLY A 103 -0.95 -6.83 -2.74
CA GLY A 103 -1.12 -8.01 -3.58
C GLY A 103 -2.58 -8.30 -3.97
N ARG A 104 -2.75 -9.25 -4.90
CA ARG A 104 -4.04 -9.56 -5.54
C ARG A 104 -4.62 -10.91 -5.10
N THR A 105 -4.01 -11.57 -4.12
CA THR A 105 -4.43 -12.90 -3.67
C THR A 105 -4.91 -12.86 -2.23
N PRO A 106 -5.79 -13.78 -1.81
CA PRO A 106 -6.21 -13.91 -0.42
C PRO A 106 -5.06 -14.16 0.57
N ARG A 107 -3.89 -14.58 0.08
CA ARG A 107 -2.67 -14.83 0.88
C ARG A 107 -1.87 -13.56 1.17
N SER A 108 -2.13 -12.50 0.43
CA SER A 108 -1.43 -11.23 0.60
C SER A 108 -1.91 -10.52 1.87
N ASN A 109 -0.99 -10.19 2.76
CA ASN A 109 -1.27 -9.46 3.99
C ASN A 109 -0.03 -8.66 4.44
N PRO A 110 -0.18 -7.65 5.30
CA PRO A 110 0.93 -6.81 5.75
C PRO A 110 2.09 -7.58 6.39
N ALA A 111 1.79 -8.58 7.22
CA ALA A 111 2.83 -9.35 7.92
C ALA A 111 3.71 -10.18 6.95
N THR A 112 3.10 -10.73 5.90
CA THR A 112 3.84 -11.45 4.84
C THR A 112 4.67 -10.47 4.00
N TYR A 113 4.11 -9.31 3.68
CA TYR A 113 4.77 -8.30 2.85
C TYR A 113 6.00 -7.71 3.54
N THR A 114 5.91 -7.41 4.82
CA THR A 114 7.03 -6.84 5.61
C THR A 114 8.04 -7.88 6.07
N GLY A 115 7.77 -9.19 5.88
CA GLY A 115 8.62 -10.26 6.37
C GLY A 115 8.37 -10.66 7.83
N LEU A 116 7.60 -9.90 8.59
CA LEU A 116 7.27 -10.17 10.01
C LEU A 116 6.70 -11.58 10.22
N PHE A 117 6.02 -12.12 9.22
CA PHE A 117 5.43 -13.45 9.31
C PHE A 117 6.47 -14.57 9.47
N ASN A 118 7.73 -14.33 9.09
CA ASN A 118 8.83 -15.28 9.33
C ASN A 118 9.11 -15.38 10.83
N ASP A 119 9.25 -14.24 11.50
CA ASP A 119 9.50 -14.19 12.96
C ASP A 119 8.33 -14.80 13.75
N ILE A 120 7.10 -14.57 13.30
CA ILE A 120 5.92 -15.19 13.89
C ILE A 120 5.97 -16.71 13.77
N ARG A 121 6.35 -17.27 12.62
CA ARG A 121 6.49 -18.71 12.41
C ARG A 121 7.57 -19.32 13.30
N ASP A 122 8.70 -18.65 13.43
CA ASP A 122 9.81 -19.08 14.26
C ASP A 122 9.41 -19.05 15.75
N LEU A 123 8.67 -18.04 16.17
CA LEU A 123 8.12 -17.95 17.52
C LEU A 123 7.20 -19.13 17.83
N PHE A 124 6.22 -19.42 16.97
CA PHE A 124 5.33 -20.57 17.17
C PHE A 124 6.08 -21.91 17.15
N ALA A 125 7.05 -22.09 16.26
CA ALA A 125 7.87 -23.29 16.23
C ALA A 125 8.75 -23.45 17.49
N SER A 126 9.06 -22.37 18.19
CA SER A 126 9.83 -22.40 19.43
C SER A 126 9.03 -22.77 20.67
N THR A 127 7.69 -22.78 20.59
CA THR A 127 6.82 -23.16 21.71
C THR A 127 7.04 -24.59 22.17
N GLN A 128 6.78 -24.88 23.43
CA GLN A 128 6.94 -26.21 23.98
C GLN A 128 5.99 -27.22 23.29
N GLU A 129 4.78 -26.78 22.99
CA GLU A 129 3.77 -27.59 22.30
C GLU A 129 4.21 -27.94 20.87
N ALA A 130 4.73 -26.99 20.11
CA ALA A 130 5.25 -27.24 18.76
C ALA A 130 6.43 -28.21 18.79
N LYS A 131 7.36 -28.01 19.73
CA LYS A 131 8.54 -28.90 19.90
C LYS A 131 8.14 -30.34 20.27
N SER A 132 7.18 -30.52 21.16
CA SER A 132 6.70 -31.85 21.56
C SER A 132 6.05 -32.60 20.40
N ARG A 133 5.43 -31.86 19.46
CA ARG A 133 4.80 -32.43 18.25
C ARG A 133 5.75 -32.50 17.06
N GLY A 134 7.00 -32.02 17.17
CA GLY A 134 7.96 -31.98 16.08
C GLY A 134 7.61 -30.97 14.98
N TYR A 135 6.91 -29.89 15.33
CA TYR A 135 6.48 -28.88 14.37
C TYR A 135 7.56 -27.82 14.14
N GLY A 136 8.10 -27.76 12.93
CA GLY A 136 9.00 -26.70 12.52
C GLY A 136 8.26 -25.47 11.96
N PRO A 137 9.00 -24.38 11.61
CA PRO A 137 8.41 -23.13 11.11
C PRO A 137 7.53 -23.30 9.86
N GLY A 138 7.81 -24.29 9.02
CA GLY A 138 7.00 -24.62 7.84
C GLY A 138 5.56 -25.04 8.19
N ARG A 139 5.34 -25.65 9.38
CA ARG A 139 4.01 -26.02 9.84
C ARG A 139 3.09 -24.81 10.02
N PHE A 140 3.66 -23.67 10.42
CA PHE A 140 2.96 -22.41 10.65
C PHE A 140 2.89 -21.52 9.39
N SER A 141 3.14 -22.09 8.20
CA SER A 141 2.98 -21.42 6.92
C SER A 141 1.67 -21.86 6.26
N PHE A 142 0.80 -20.92 5.93
CA PHE A 142 -0.41 -21.20 5.15
C PHE A 142 -0.13 -21.43 3.65
N ASN A 143 1.13 -21.21 3.19
CA ASN A 143 1.54 -21.46 1.81
C ASN A 143 2.07 -22.88 1.58
N VAL A 144 2.49 -23.57 2.64
CA VAL A 144 3.13 -24.90 2.58
C VAL A 144 2.16 -25.98 3.07
N ARG A 145 2.20 -27.14 2.42
CA ARG A 145 1.44 -28.29 2.86
C ARG A 145 1.90 -28.78 4.24
N GLY A 146 0.98 -29.38 4.98
CA GLY A 146 1.24 -29.93 6.30
C GLY A 146 0.52 -29.18 7.43
N GLY A 147 0.64 -27.84 7.49
CA GLY A 147 -0.04 -27.05 8.51
C GLY A 147 -1.25 -26.27 8.01
N ARG A 148 -1.33 -26.01 6.71
CA ARG A 148 -2.44 -25.26 6.11
C ARG A 148 -3.71 -26.10 6.01
N CYS A 149 -4.84 -25.43 5.91
CA CYS A 149 -6.10 -26.06 5.55
C CYS A 149 -6.05 -26.49 4.07
N GLU A 150 -6.14 -27.78 3.79
CA GLU A 150 -6.09 -28.27 2.41
C GLU A 150 -7.38 -28.02 1.63
N ALA A 151 -8.54 -27.85 2.29
CA ALA A 151 -9.80 -27.54 1.61
C ALA A 151 -9.76 -26.20 0.86
N CYS A 152 -9.08 -25.18 1.44
CA CYS A 152 -8.88 -23.88 0.78
C CYS A 152 -7.42 -23.64 0.40
N SER A 153 -6.56 -24.63 0.51
CA SER A 153 -5.11 -24.52 0.24
C SER A 153 -4.41 -23.39 0.99
N GLY A 154 -4.93 -22.99 2.15
CA GLY A 154 -4.39 -21.90 2.97
C GLY A 154 -4.94 -20.52 2.65
N ASP A 155 -5.87 -20.37 1.71
CA ASP A 155 -6.46 -19.08 1.34
C ASP A 155 -7.45 -18.55 2.41
N GLY A 156 -8.02 -19.44 3.23
CA GLY A 156 -9.06 -19.09 4.20
C GLY A 156 -10.43 -18.87 3.56
N VAL A 157 -10.47 -18.71 2.25
CA VAL A 157 -11.67 -18.49 1.43
C VAL A 157 -11.68 -19.47 0.26
N LEU A 158 -12.85 -19.72 -0.29
CA LEU A 158 -13.06 -20.42 -1.55
C LEU A 158 -13.47 -19.41 -2.62
N LYS A 159 -12.81 -19.44 -3.75
CA LYS A 159 -13.14 -18.63 -4.91
C LYS A 159 -14.24 -19.33 -5.72
N ILE A 160 -15.34 -18.64 -5.93
CA ILE A 160 -16.42 -19.08 -6.83
C ILE A 160 -16.29 -18.25 -8.10
N GLU A 161 -15.87 -18.89 -9.18
CA GLU A 161 -15.73 -18.25 -10.48
C GLU A 161 -17.10 -18.09 -11.16
N MET A 162 -17.40 -16.88 -11.59
CA MET A 162 -18.64 -16.55 -12.28
C MET A 162 -18.32 -16.05 -13.69
N HIS A 163 -18.78 -16.74 -14.72
CA HIS A 163 -18.40 -16.47 -16.12
C HIS A 163 -18.65 -15.03 -16.62
N PHE A 164 -19.65 -14.34 -16.08
CA PHE A 164 -20.04 -12.99 -16.52
C PHE A 164 -20.07 -11.95 -15.39
N LEU A 165 -19.74 -12.34 -14.16
CA LEU A 165 -19.75 -11.49 -12.98
C LEU A 165 -18.37 -11.56 -12.29
N PRO A 166 -18.02 -10.58 -11.45
CA PRO A 166 -16.82 -10.66 -10.63
C PRO A 166 -16.83 -11.91 -9.74
N ASP A 167 -15.67 -12.53 -9.58
CA ASP A 167 -15.49 -13.69 -8.71
C ASP A 167 -15.94 -13.38 -7.29
N ILE A 168 -16.59 -14.34 -6.66
CA ILE A 168 -17.04 -14.23 -5.25
C ILE A 168 -16.12 -15.07 -4.37
N PHE A 169 -15.71 -14.50 -3.23
CA PHE A 169 -14.92 -15.18 -2.23
C PHE A 169 -15.80 -15.46 -1.00
N VAL A 170 -15.95 -16.75 -0.65
CA VAL A 170 -16.70 -17.17 0.54
C VAL A 170 -15.75 -17.77 1.57
N PRO A 171 -15.96 -17.54 2.88
CA PRO A 171 -15.15 -18.17 3.91
C PRO A 171 -15.12 -19.69 3.76
N CYS A 172 -13.96 -20.30 3.93
CA CYS A 172 -13.82 -21.75 3.90
C CYS A 172 -14.57 -22.37 5.08
N GLU A 173 -15.50 -23.29 4.82
CA GLU A 173 -16.32 -23.93 5.84
C GLU A 173 -15.50 -24.80 6.80
N VAL A 174 -14.41 -25.39 6.31
CA VAL A 174 -13.54 -26.30 7.10
C VAL A 174 -12.71 -25.50 8.12
N CYS A 175 -11.97 -24.48 7.68
CA CYS A 175 -11.14 -23.71 8.59
C CYS A 175 -11.80 -22.41 9.08
N LYS A 176 -12.98 -22.07 8.61
CA LYS A 176 -13.73 -20.84 8.98
C LYS A 176 -12.89 -19.57 8.85
N GLY A 177 -12.11 -19.48 7.77
CA GLY A 177 -11.22 -18.36 7.51
C GLY A 177 -9.85 -18.41 8.19
N LYS A 178 -9.60 -19.38 9.08
CA LYS A 178 -8.36 -19.46 9.88
C LYS A 178 -7.12 -19.91 9.11
N ARG A 179 -7.26 -20.44 7.89
CA ARG A 179 -6.19 -20.85 6.96
C ARG A 179 -5.41 -22.12 7.33
N TYR A 180 -5.42 -22.54 8.58
CA TYR A 180 -4.69 -23.69 9.08
C TYR A 180 -5.60 -24.88 9.35
N ASN A 181 -5.01 -26.08 9.41
CA ASN A 181 -5.71 -27.24 9.87
C ASN A 181 -5.87 -27.22 11.40
N ARG A 182 -6.74 -28.08 11.91
CA ARG A 182 -7.07 -28.12 13.34
C ARG A 182 -5.85 -28.35 14.23
N GLU A 183 -4.99 -29.28 13.86
CA GLU A 183 -3.80 -29.65 14.64
C GLU A 183 -2.80 -28.46 14.79
N THR A 184 -2.63 -27.63 13.75
CA THR A 184 -1.80 -26.44 13.80
C THR A 184 -2.42 -25.33 14.65
N LEU A 185 -3.76 -25.27 14.69
CA LEU A 185 -4.50 -24.27 15.49
C LEU A 185 -4.54 -24.59 16.98
N GLU A 186 -4.14 -25.78 17.38
CA GLU A 186 -4.05 -26.20 18.78
C GLU A 186 -2.75 -25.70 19.47
N VAL A 187 -1.77 -25.25 18.72
CA VAL A 187 -0.54 -24.61 19.20
C VAL A 187 -0.71 -23.11 19.30
#